data_bbe7a2aa8cb76e5790cf2a7e476511f9
#
_entry.id   bbe7a2aa8cb76e5790cf2a7e476511f9
#
_cell.length_a   1.000
_cell.length_b   1.000
_cell.length_c   1.000
_cell.angle_alpha   90.00
_cell.angle_beta   90.00
_cell.angle_gamma   90.00
#
_symmetry.space_group_name_H-M   'P 1'
#
loop_
_entity.id
_entity.type
_entity.pdbx_description
1 polymer ?
#
loop_
_entity_poly.entity_id
_entity_poly.type
_entity_poly.pdbx_seq_one_letter_code
_entity_poly.pdbx_strand_id
1 'polypeptide(L)'
;DARLRTDFNITTGIKSAEIEKFKRKSVMKTYYQKAGIPTARWCVTADVTEAQAFAKTVGWPVIAKPDNGVGANGTHKFKNKTELNKFFQQEGPNAANYILEEFVDGEIVTFDGVADANAEPIYAASHVTPDSIMEIAHGKKPMWYYVAPEISPELRKMGEAALKAFGAKSRFFHLEFFRLKTAKPSLGNAGDILGLEVNMRPAGGYTVDMLNYAGGLDLYQIWADMVAFGAAHHPLARYHRYCCCAGRHDELRYRIPHEELLKKYRSCLNAAPRLPEVLAREMGDQLYIASFEDEAAMQAFRRDALARLRE
;
A
#
# COMPACT_ATOMS: atom_id res chain seq x y z
N ASP A 1 -16.26 13.57 -6.69
CA ASP A 1 -16.33 12.83 -7.97
C ASP A 1 -17.55 11.92 -8.02
N ALA A 2 -17.73 10.92 -7.13
CA ALA A 2 -18.84 9.96 -7.16
C ALA A 2 -20.23 10.63 -7.11
N ARG A 3 -20.41 11.69 -6.30
CA ARG A 3 -21.65 12.47 -6.22
C ARG A 3 -21.94 13.16 -7.54
N LEU A 4 -20.96 13.83 -8.16
CA LEU A 4 -21.14 14.48 -9.47
C LEU A 4 -21.57 13.47 -10.53
N ARG A 5 -20.96 12.26 -10.53
CA ARG A 5 -21.36 11.19 -11.45
C ARG A 5 -22.79 10.72 -11.26
N THR A 6 -23.27 10.73 -10.02
CA THR A 6 -24.65 10.41 -9.70
C THR A 6 -25.59 11.54 -10.15
N ASP A 7 -25.29 12.78 -9.73
CA ASP A 7 -26.15 13.94 -9.95
C ASP A 7 -26.30 14.29 -11.46
N PHE A 8 -25.23 14.11 -12.24
CA PHE A 8 -25.21 14.36 -13.69
C PHE A 8 -25.36 13.10 -14.55
N ASN A 9 -25.73 11.97 -13.94
CA ASN A 9 -25.90 10.67 -14.61
C ASN A 9 -24.74 10.28 -15.53
N ILE A 10 -23.48 10.54 -15.09
CA ILE A 10 -22.29 10.13 -15.82
C ILE A 10 -22.19 8.61 -15.74
N THR A 11 -22.12 7.94 -16.89
CA THR A 11 -22.20 6.47 -16.97
C THR A 11 -20.91 5.75 -16.56
N THR A 12 -19.77 6.44 -16.63
CA THR A 12 -18.46 5.87 -16.27
C THR A 12 -18.08 6.13 -14.82
N GLY A 13 -17.20 5.31 -14.25
CA GLY A 13 -16.63 5.47 -12.91
C GLY A 13 -17.58 5.08 -11.78
N ILE A 14 -17.13 5.31 -10.53
CA ILE A 14 -17.85 4.93 -9.30
C ILE A 14 -18.89 5.98 -8.97
N LYS A 15 -20.12 5.55 -8.71
CA LYS A 15 -21.24 6.39 -8.24
C LYS A 15 -21.35 6.38 -6.73
N SER A 16 -22.16 7.31 -6.16
CA SER A 16 -22.31 7.48 -4.70
C SER A 16 -22.75 6.21 -3.98
N ALA A 17 -23.63 5.41 -4.58
CA ALA A 17 -24.12 4.16 -3.99
C ALA A 17 -23.04 3.08 -3.81
N GLU A 18 -21.93 3.19 -4.53
CA GLU A 18 -20.85 2.19 -4.52
C GLU A 18 -19.64 2.63 -3.70
N ILE A 19 -19.58 3.89 -3.27
CA ILE A 19 -18.35 4.50 -2.72
C ILE A 19 -17.90 3.86 -1.40
N GLU A 20 -18.84 3.39 -0.58
CA GLU A 20 -18.54 2.86 0.76
C GLU A 20 -17.60 1.65 0.73
N LYS A 21 -17.74 0.77 -0.27
CA LYS A 21 -16.86 -0.40 -0.44
C LYS A 21 -15.39 -0.04 -0.74
N PHE A 22 -15.11 1.22 -1.13
CA PHE A 22 -13.77 1.74 -1.42
C PHE A 22 -13.27 2.73 -0.38
N LYS A 23 -14.06 3.02 0.65
CA LYS A 23 -13.72 4.00 1.68
C LYS A 23 -13.69 3.41 3.08
N ARG A 24 -14.63 2.52 3.41
CA ARG A 24 -14.73 1.91 4.73
C ARG A 24 -14.02 0.56 4.79
N LYS A 25 -13.03 0.47 5.65
CA LYS A 25 -12.24 -0.76 5.84
C LYS A 25 -13.12 -1.94 6.30
N SER A 26 -14.08 -1.68 7.18
CA SER A 26 -15.05 -2.70 7.61
C SER A 26 -15.90 -3.23 6.45
N VAL A 27 -16.33 -2.36 5.53
CA VAL A 27 -17.05 -2.77 4.33
C VAL A 27 -16.12 -3.52 3.37
N MET A 28 -14.87 -3.06 3.16
CA MET A 28 -13.87 -3.78 2.36
C MET A 28 -13.70 -5.22 2.84
N LYS A 29 -13.61 -5.44 4.17
CA LYS A 29 -13.48 -6.79 4.75
C LYS A 29 -14.64 -7.72 4.36
N THR A 30 -15.88 -7.19 4.31
CA THR A 30 -17.03 -8.00 3.89
C THR A 30 -16.96 -8.41 2.41
N TYR A 31 -16.41 -7.55 1.54
CA TYR A 31 -16.19 -7.86 0.12
C TYR A 31 -15.07 -8.88 -0.06
N TYR A 32 -13.96 -8.76 0.68
CA TYR A 32 -12.89 -9.76 0.70
C TYR A 32 -13.42 -11.13 1.14
N GLN A 33 -14.20 -11.18 2.23
CA GLN A 33 -14.79 -12.42 2.72
C GLN A 33 -15.70 -13.10 1.68
N LYS A 34 -16.57 -12.32 1.00
CA LYS A 34 -17.44 -12.81 -0.09
C LYS A 34 -16.63 -13.37 -1.27
N ALA A 35 -15.44 -12.83 -1.52
CA ALA A 35 -14.53 -13.29 -2.57
C ALA A 35 -13.64 -14.45 -2.13
N GLY A 36 -13.75 -14.93 -0.90
CA GLY A 36 -12.88 -15.96 -0.35
C GLY A 36 -11.44 -15.52 -0.12
N ILE A 37 -11.20 -14.21 -0.04
CA ILE A 37 -9.88 -13.62 0.22
C ILE A 37 -9.71 -13.49 1.73
N PRO A 38 -8.71 -14.15 2.34
CA PRO A 38 -8.45 -14.06 3.78
C PRO A 38 -8.05 -12.64 4.18
N THR A 39 -8.43 -12.24 5.39
CA THR A 39 -8.08 -10.94 5.98
C THR A 39 -7.79 -11.10 7.47
N ALA A 40 -7.13 -10.11 8.08
CA ALA A 40 -7.09 -10.01 9.54
C ALA A 40 -8.52 -10.07 10.13
N ARG A 41 -8.71 -10.76 11.24
CA ARG A 41 -9.97 -10.72 12.00
C ARG A 41 -10.22 -9.29 12.50
N TRP A 42 -11.47 -8.89 12.58
CA TRP A 42 -11.81 -7.50 12.88
C TRP A 42 -13.15 -7.36 13.59
N CYS A 43 -13.34 -6.21 14.24
CA CYS A 43 -14.65 -5.75 14.72
C CYS A 43 -14.72 -4.21 14.70
N VAL A 44 -15.93 -3.69 14.73
CA VAL A 44 -16.23 -2.25 14.96
C VAL A 44 -17.15 -2.17 16.16
N THR A 45 -16.74 -1.45 17.19
CA THR A 45 -17.54 -1.27 18.41
C THR A 45 -17.15 -0.01 19.15
N ALA A 46 -18.11 0.61 19.85
CA ALA A 46 -17.86 1.64 20.86
C ALA A 46 -17.82 1.07 22.29
N ASP A 47 -18.13 -0.21 22.47
CA ASP A 47 -18.14 -0.88 23.78
C ASP A 47 -16.74 -1.45 24.08
N VAL A 48 -16.14 -0.95 25.15
CA VAL A 48 -14.82 -1.41 25.62
C VAL A 48 -14.84 -2.89 26.04
N THR A 49 -15.96 -3.42 26.50
CA THR A 49 -16.10 -4.83 26.90
C THR A 49 -16.05 -5.74 25.69
N GLU A 50 -16.74 -5.38 24.61
CA GLU A 50 -16.67 -6.08 23.33
C GLU A 50 -15.27 -6.02 22.72
N ALA A 51 -14.63 -4.84 22.77
CA ALA A 51 -13.26 -4.65 22.31
C ALA A 51 -12.25 -5.53 23.07
N GLN A 52 -12.42 -5.64 24.39
CA GLN A 52 -11.60 -6.55 25.22
C GLN A 52 -11.85 -8.03 24.91
N ALA A 53 -13.11 -8.42 24.66
CA ALA A 53 -13.45 -9.78 24.25
C ALA A 53 -12.83 -10.12 22.89
N PHE A 54 -12.88 -9.20 21.94
CA PHE A 54 -12.18 -9.32 20.65
C PHE A 54 -10.67 -9.50 20.84
N ALA A 55 -10.03 -8.61 21.63
CA ALA A 55 -8.60 -8.69 21.91
C ALA A 55 -8.20 -10.01 22.58
N LYS A 56 -9.04 -10.54 23.48
CA LYS A 56 -8.82 -11.87 24.10
C LYS A 56 -8.86 -12.98 23.05
N THR A 57 -9.75 -12.86 22.06
CA THR A 57 -9.92 -13.86 21.00
C THR A 57 -8.78 -13.84 19.98
N VAL A 58 -8.29 -12.66 19.59
CA VAL A 58 -7.26 -12.54 18.55
C VAL A 58 -5.82 -12.51 19.10
N GLY A 59 -5.67 -12.23 20.41
CA GLY A 59 -4.38 -12.03 21.08
C GLY A 59 -3.85 -10.59 20.89
N TRP A 60 -2.84 -10.28 21.69
CA TRP A 60 -2.13 -9.00 21.62
C TRP A 60 -0.94 -9.09 20.66
N PRO A 61 -0.56 -7.99 20.00
CA PRO A 61 -1.20 -6.68 20.01
C PRO A 61 -2.47 -6.62 19.13
N VAL A 62 -3.30 -5.61 19.36
CA VAL A 62 -4.47 -5.26 18.55
C VAL A 62 -4.21 -3.90 17.88
N ILE A 63 -4.70 -3.73 16.67
CA ILE A 63 -4.61 -2.47 15.92
C ILE A 63 -5.98 -1.80 15.90
N ALA A 64 -6.04 -0.49 16.17
CA ALA A 64 -7.19 0.35 15.82
C ALA A 64 -6.77 1.32 14.72
N LYS A 65 -7.61 1.47 13.71
CA LYS A 65 -7.41 2.46 12.64
C LYS A 65 -8.75 3.07 12.22
N PRO A 66 -8.80 4.35 11.78
CA PRO A 66 -10.04 4.93 11.31
C PRO A 66 -10.67 4.05 10.24
N ASP A 67 -11.95 3.71 10.39
CA ASP A 67 -12.69 2.89 9.41
C ASP A 67 -12.79 3.59 8.06
N ASN A 68 -12.93 4.94 8.09
CA ASN A 68 -12.91 5.81 6.92
C ASN A 68 -11.70 6.74 7.00
N GLY A 69 -10.57 6.33 6.45
CA GLY A 69 -9.31 7.09 6.45
C GLY A 69 -8.34 6.55 5.41
N VAL A 70 -7.27 7.30 5.16
CA VAL A 70 -6.20 6.95 4.21
C VAL A 70 -4.85 6.92 4.93
N GLY A 71 -3.99 6.01 4.49
CA GLY A 71 -2.65 5.83 5.06
C GLY A 71 -2.68 5.32 6.52
N ALA A 72 -1.55 5.48 7.21
CA ALA A 72 -1.41 5.06 8.61
C ALA A 72 -1.87 6.11 9.64
N ASN A 73 -2.40 7.25 9.21
CA ASN A 73 -2.80 8.34 10.11
C ASN A 73 -3.94 7.88 11.04
N GLY A 74 -3.80 8.17 12.32
CA GLY A 74 -4.75 7.74 13.35
C GLY A 74 -4.71 6.23 13.65
N THR A 75 -3.68 5.51 13.22
CA THR A 75 -3.49 4.09 13.53
C THR A 75 -2.83 3.93 14.90
N HIS A 76 -3.44 3.13 15.76
CA HIS A 76 -2.96 2.82 17.11
C HIS A 76 -2.66 1.33 17.25
N LYS A 77 -1.57 1.00 17.97
CA LYS A 77 -1.19 -0.38 18.28
C LYS A 77 -1.23 -0.55 19.80
N PHE A 78 -2.11 -1.40 20.30
CA PHE A 78 -2.28 -1.70 21.72
C PHE A 78 -1.60 -3.01 22.08
N LYS A 79 -0.71 -2.97 23.03
CA LYS A 79 0.04 -4.14 23.51
C LYS A 79 -0.69 -4.90 24.62
N ASN A 80 -1.67 -4.27 25.26
CA ASN A 80 -2.37 -4.80 26.42
C ASN A 80 -3.73 -4.10 26.65
N LYS A 81 -4.48 -4.67 27.59
CA LYS A 81 -5.81 -4.19 27.99
C LYS A 81 -5.80 -2.73 28.48
N THR A 82 -4.76 -2.31 29.20
CA THR A 82 -4.67 -0.96 29.77
C THR A 82 -4.59 0.09 28.68
N GLU A 83 -3.75 -0.14 27.65
CA GLU A 83 -3.64 0.77 26.50
C GLU A 83 -4.94 0.86 25.71
N LEU A 84 -5.61 -0.28 25.47
CA LEU A 84 -6.91 -0.32 24.81
C LEU A 84 -7.97 0.46 25.60
N ASN A 85 -8.07 0.25 26.91
CA ASN A 85 -9.04 0.95 27.77
C ASN A 85 -8.82 2.47 27.74
N LYS A 86 -7.55 2.92 27.80
CA LYS A 86 -7.23 4.34 27.72
C LYS A 86 -7.71 4.96 26.42
N PHE A 87 -7.53 4.27 25.30
CA PHE A 87 -8.04 4.71 23.99
C PHE A 87 -9.57 4.87 24.02
N PHE A 88 -10.31 3.86 24.51
CA PHE A 88 -11.77 3.94 24.61
C PHE A 88 -12.26 5.04 25.55
N GLN A 89 -11.53 5.31 26.64
CA GLN A 89 -11.84 6.44 27.53
C GLN A 89 -11.63 7.80 26.84
N GLN A 90 -10.59 7.91 26.00
CA GLN A 90 -10.28 9.14 25.28
C GLN A 90 -11.25 9.40 24.12
N GLU A 91 -11.53 8.38 23.33
CA GLU A 91 -12.40 8.48 22.14
C GLU A 91 -13.90 8.48 22.50
N GLY A 92 -14.28 7.81 23.60
CA GLY A 92 -15.68 7.66 23.98
C GLY A 92 -16.51 7.07 22.83
N PRO A 93 -17.66 7.69 22.48
CA PRO A 93 -18.51 7.23 21.38
C PRO A 93 -17.80 7.24 20.01
N ASN A 94 -16.77 8.07 19.84
CA ASN A 94 -16.00 8.15 18.59
C ASN A 94 -15.21 6.87 18.31
N ALA A 95 -14.99 6.02 19.30
CA ALA A 95 -14.38 4.71 19.09
C ALA A 95 -15.10 3.88 18.03
N ALA A 96 -16.41 4.08 17.81
CA ALA A 96 -17.18 3.48 16.71
C ALA A 96 -16.73 3.89 15.31
N ASN A 97 -15.91 4.94 15.18
CA ASN A 97 -15.33 5.35 13.90
C ASN A 97 -14.04 4.58 13.56
N TYR A 98 -13.62 3.66 14.43
CA TYR A 98 -12.42 2.84 14.25
C TYR A 98 -12.78 1.38 14.02
N ILE A 99 -12.04 0.74 13.15
CA ILE A 99 -12.00 -0.71 13.05
C ILE A 99 -10.86 -1.25 13.92
N LEU A 100 -11.17 -2.22 14.77
CA LEU A 100 -10.18 -3.00 15.50
C LEU A 100 -9.79 -4.22 14.67
N GLU A 101 -8.50 -4.48 14.55
CA GLU A 101 -7.98 -5.61 13.79
C GLU A 101 -6.95 -6.42 14.58
N GLU A 102 -6.95 -7.71 14.31
CA GLU A 102 -5.86 -8.59 14.68
C GLU A 102 -4.54 -8.10 14.07
N PHE A 103 -3.48 -8.05 14.86
CA PHE A 103 -2.17 -7.68 14.33
C PHE A 103 -1.63 -8.75 13.37
N VAL A 104 -1.22 -8.29 12.20
CA VAL A 104 -0.57 -9.10 11.17
C VAL A 104 0.92 -8.77 11.15
N ASP A 105 1.77 -9.77 11.38
CA ASP A 105 3.22 -9.65 11.14
C ASP A 105 3.49 -10.01 9.67
N GLY A 106 3.52 -8.99 8.84
CA GLY A 106 3.65 -9.11 7.39
C GLY A 106 4.36 -7.92 6.78
N GLU A 107 4.82 -8.09 5.57
CA GLU A 107 5.19 -6.99 4.69
C GLU A 107 4.00 -6.62 3.80
N ILE A 108 3.94 -5.37 3.38
CA ILE A 108 2.90 -4.94 2.43
C ILE A 108 3.40 -5.24 1.03
N VAL A 109 2.59 -5.99 0.29
CA VAL A 109 2.73 -6.24 -1.13
C VAL A 109 1.49 -5.72 -1.84
N THR A 110 1.64 -5.20 -3.05
CA THR A 110 0.52 -4.58 -3.76
C THR A 110 0.22 -5.28 -5.07
N PHE A 111 -1.01 -5.09 -5.52
CA PHE A 111 -1.42 -5.38 -6.88
C PHE A 111 -1.89 -4.06 -7.49
N ASP A 112 -1.06 -3.49 -8.37
CA ASP A 112 -1.23 -2.14 -8.93
C ASP A 112 -1.40 -2.21 -10.44
N GLY A 113 -2.19 -1.32 -11.02
CA GLY A 113 -2.30 -1.27 -12.47
C GLY A 113 -3.52 -0.54 -13.00
N VAL A 114 -3.93 -0.94 -14.20
CA VAL A 114 -5.11 -0.43 -14.91
C VAL A 114 -6.00 -1.61 -15.29
N ALA A 115 -7.28 -1.53 -14.94
CA ALA A 115 -8.29 -2.53 -15.28
C ALA A 115 -9.21 -2.02 -16.41
N ASP A 116 -9.70 -2.97 -17.21
CA ASP A 116 -10.66 -2.75 -18.27
C ASP A 116 -12.13 -2.65 -17.78
N ALA A 117 -13.09 -2.59 -18.71
CA ALA A 117 -14.51 -2.54 -18.41
C ALA A 117 -15.08 -3.81 -17.76
N ASN A 118 -14.34 -4.92 -17.79
CA ASN A 118 -14.71 -6.22 -17.21
C ASN A 118 -14.04 -6.47 -15.86
N ALA A 119 -13.29 -5.47 -15.31
CA ALA A 119 -12.44 -5.61 -14.15
C ALA A 119 -11.30 -6.64 -14.36
N GLU A 120 -10.81 -6.80 -15.59
CA GLU A 120 -9.62 -7.56 -15.91
C GLU A 120 -8.41 -6.60 -16.01
N PRO A 121 -7.24 -6.98 -15.48
CA PRO A 121 -6.07 -6.13 -15.56
C PRO A 121 -5.53 -6.06 -16.99
N ILE A 122 -5.50 -4.86 -17.58
CA ILE A 122 -4.76 -4.58 -18.83
C ILE A 122 -3.26 -4.60 -18.54
N TYR A 123 -2.86 -4.01 -17.43
CA TYR A 123 -1.51 -4.04 -16.89
C TYR A 123 -1.57 -4.23 -15.39
N ALA A 124 -0.67 -5.04 -14.86
CA ALA A 124 -0.49 -5.22 -13.42
C ALA A 124 0.97 -5.34 -13.05
N ALA A 125 1.33 -4.77 -11.92
CA ALA A 125 2.64 -4.86 -11.28
C ALA A 125 2.47 -4.93 -9.76
N SER A 126 3.58 -5.11 -9.05
CA SER A 126 3.59 -5.14 -7.58
C SER A 126 4.73 -4.28 -7.05
N HIS A 127 4.46 -3.51 -6.00
CA HIS A 127 5.53 -2.99 -5.17
C HIS A 127 5.47 -3.60 -3.77
N VAL A 128 6.60 -3.60 -3.11
CA VAL A 128 6.80 -4.20 -1.79
C VAL A 128 7.30 -3.15 -0.82
N THR A 129 6.64 -3.01 0.32
CA THR A 129 7.09 -2.21 1.46
C THR A 129 7.45 -3.17 2.60
N PRO A 130 8.74 -3.51 2.77
CA PRO A 130 9.18 -4.55 3.72
C PRO A 130 9.06 -4.13 5.19
N ASP A 131 9.19 -2.84 5.46
CA ASP A 131 9.07 -2.27 6.80
C ASP A 131 7.62 -1.83 7.08
N SER A 132 7.25 -1.81 8.35
CA SER A 132 5.91 -1.36 8.76
C SER A 132 5.72 0.12 8.44
N ILE A 133 4.67 0.45 7.65
CA ILE A 133 4.32 1.84 7.34
C ILE A 133 4.11 2.66 8.62
N MET A 134 3.55 2.06 9.67
CA MET A 134 3.40 2.71 10.97
C MET A 134 4.75 3.04 11.63
N GLU A 135 5.76 2.17 11.49
CA GLU A 135 7.11 2.45 12.01
C GLU A 135 7.82 3.51 11.18
N ILE A 136 7.61 3.52 9.86
CA ILE A 136 8.10 4.57 8.97
C ILE A 136 7.47 5.92 9.33
N ALA A 137 6.14 5.99 9.43
CA ALA A 137 5.42 7.22 9.78
C ALA A 137 5.80 7.80 11.16
N HIS A 138 6.25 6.94 12.10
CA HIS A 138 6.78 7.37 13.40
C HIS A 138 8.29 7.64 13.41
N GLY A 139 8.95 7.66 12.27
CA GLY A 139 10.40 7.90 12.15
C GLY A 139 11.31 6.79 12.70
N LYS A 140 10.75 5.63 13.07
CA LYS A 140 11.51 4.50 13.62
C LYS A 140 12.26 3.72 12.57
N LYS A 141 11.78 3.74 11.33
CA LYS A 141 12.36 3.08 10.17
C LYS A 141 12.55 4.07 9.04
N PRO A 142 13.60 3.90 8.23
CA PRO A 142 13.76 4.70 7.03
C PRO A 142 12.67 4.37 6.02
N MET A 143 12.24 5.36 5.24
CA MET A 143 11.31 5.16 4.15
C MET A 143 12.04 4.54 2.96
N TRP A 144 11.59 3.37 2.54
CA TRP A 144 11.98 2.73 1.30
C TRP A 144 10.96 1.68 0.89
N TYR A 145 10.84 1.48 -0.40
CA TYR A 145 10.05 0.40 -1.00
C TYR A 145 10.57 0.13 -2.41
N TYR A 146 10.12 -0.94 -3.02
CA TYR A 146 10.57 -1.28 -4.37
C TYR A 146 9.47 -1.93 -5.20
N VAL A 147 9.49 -1.71 -6.51
CA VAL A 147 8.71 -2.45 -7.50
C VAL A 147 9.44 -3.76 -7.74
N ALA A 148 8.71 -4.87 -7.62
CA ALA A 148 9.21 -6.21 -7.91
C ALA A 148 9.13 -6.49 -9.42
N PRO A 149 10.08 -7.23 -10.01
CA PRO A 149 10.04 -7.57 -11.43
C PRO A 149 8.87 -8.47 -11.80
N GLU A 150 8.38 -9.26 -10.85
CA GLU A 150 7.29 -10.21 -11.06
C GLU A 150 6.28 -10.14 -9.92
N ILE A 151 5.04 -10.51 -10.24
CA ILE A 151 3.95 -10.70 -9.27
C ILE A 151 3.87 -12.19 -8.95
N SER A 152 3.91 -12.58 -7.67
CA SER A 152 3.73 -13.98 -7.32
C SER A 152 2.37 -14.51 -7.78
N PRO A 153 2.26 -15.81 -8.15
CA PRO A 153 1.00 -16.40 -8.59
C PRO A 153 -0.13 -16.23 -7.57
N GLU A 154 0.18 -16.33 -6.27
CA GLU A 154 -0.78 -16.17 -5.17
C GLU A 154 -1.31 -14.74 -5.09
N LEU A 155 -0.40 -13.74 -5.16
CA LEU A 155 -0.78 -12.33 -5.14
C LEU A 155 -1.61 -11.95 -6.38
N ARG A 156 -1.23 -12.46 -7.56
CA ARG A 156 -1.99 -12.25 -8.79
C ARG A 156 -3.40 -12.81 -8.66
N LYS A 157 -3.54 -14.04 -8.20
CA LYS A 157 -4.84 -14.68 -7.96
C LYS A 157 -5.72 -13.87 -7.01
N MET A 158 -5.15 -13.41 -5.88
CA MET A 158 -5.89 -12.59 -4.90
C MET A 158 -6.24 -11.21 -5.46
N GLY A 159 -5.32 -10.57 -6.19
CA GLY A 159 -5.53 -9.27 -6.82
C GLY A 159 -6.65 -9.31 -7.88
N GLU A 160 -6.63 -10.27 -8.78
CA GLU A 160 -7.67 -10.45 -9.81
C GLU A 160 -9.04 -10.77 -9.18
N ALA A 161 -9.08 -11.63 -8.16
CA ALA A 161 -10.31 -11.91 -7.42
C ALA A 161 -10.86 -10.65 -6.73
N ALA A 162 -9.98 -9.82 -6.15
CA ALA A 162 -10.36 -8.55 -5.54
C ALA A 162 -10.92 -7.56 -6.58
N LEU A 163 -10.25 -7.40 -7.74
CA LEU A 163 -10.75 -6.53 -8.83
C LEU A 163 -12.19 -6.88 -9.21
N LYS A 164 -12.48 -8.15 -9.39
CA LYS A 164 -13.83 -8.65 -9.72
C LYS A 164 -14.83 -8.42 -8.59
N ALA A 165 -14.47 -8.77 -7.36
CA ALA A 165 -15.34 -8.62 -6.20
C ALA A 165 -15.73 -7.16 -5.93
N PHE A 166 -14.79 -6.24 -6.09
CA PHE A 166 -15.03 -4.81 -5.90
C PHE A 166 -15.59 -4.12 -7.15
N GLY A 167 -15.56 -4.76 -8.32
CA GLY A 167 -16.02 -4.18 -9.59
C GLY A 167 -15.14 -3.01 -10.02
N ALA A 168 -13.83 -3.19 -9.99
CA ALA A 168 -12.82 -2.19 -10.35
C ALA A 168 -12.73 -2.01 -11.86
N LYS A 169 -13.72 -1.35 -12.47
CA LYS A 169 -13.88 -1.25 -13.93
C LYS A 169 -13.32 0.06 -14.48
N SER A 170 -12.65 -0.02 -15.64
CA SER A 170 -12.15 1.11 -16.43
C SER A 170 -11.40 2.14 -15.60
N ARG A 171 -10.37 1.71 -14.87
CA ARG A 171 -9.63 2.60 -13.96
C ARG A 171 -8.29 2.06 -13.48
N PHE A 172 -7.51 2.98 -12.90
CA PHE A 172 -6.41 2.60 -12.03
C PHE A 172 -6.89 1.85 -10.80
N PHE A 173 -6.07 0.92 -10.33
CA PHE A 173 -6.23 0.24 -9.05
C PHE A 173 -4.90 0.18 -8.30
N HIS A 174 -5.00 0.26 -6.98
CA HIS A 174 -3.93 0.09 -6.01
C HIS A 174 -4.49 -0.74 -4.86
N LEU A 175 -4.21 -2.03 -4.87
CA LEU A 175 -4.71 -2.99 -3.90
C LEU A 175 -3.57 -3.40 -2.98
N GLU A 176 -3.76 -3.26 -1.68
CA GLU A 176 -2.78 -3.63 -0.69
C GLU A 176 -3.10 -4.97 -0.04
N PHE A 177 -2.07 -5.75 0.17
CA PHE A 177 -2.13 -7.05 0.85
C PHE A 177 -0.99 -7.17 1.85
N PHE A 178 -1.19 -7.97 2.88
CA PHE A 178 -0.09 -8.49 3.69
C PHE A 178 0.42 -9.79 3.09
N ARG A 179 1.74 -9.94 3.02
CA ARG A 179 2.41 -11.23 2.87
C ARG A 179 2.96 -11.61 4.25
N LEU A 180 2.46 -12.70 4.85
CA LEU A 180 2.85 -13.12 6.19
C LEU A 180 4.34 -13.43 6.27
N LYS A 181 5.03 -12.87 7.26
CA LYS A 181 6.44 -13.18 7.55
C LYS A 181 6.57 -14.47 8.33
N THR A 182 5.60 -14.73 9.20
CA THR A 182 5.57 -15.91 10.09
C THR A 182 4.21 -16.56 10.06
N ALA A 183 4.16 -17.87 10.26
CA ALA A 183 2.90 -18.59 10.40
C ALA A 183 2.15 -18.14 11.66
N LYS A 184 0.84 -17.95 11.53
CA LYS A 184 -0.08 -17.70 12.65
C LYS A 184 -1.35 -18.51 12.43
N PRO A 185 -1.74 -19.43 13.35
CA PRO A 185 -2.85 -20.36 13.12
C PRO A 185 -4.17 -19.71 12.71
N SER A 186 -4.40 -18.46 13.14
CA SER A 186 -5.63 -17.70 12.81
C SER A 186 -5.58 -16.99 11.47
N LEU A 187 -4.42 -16.86 10.83
CA LEU A 187 -4.20 -16.07 9.62
C LEU A 187 -3.68 -16.91 8.44
N GLY A 188 -2.79 -17.89 8.71
CA GLY A 188 -2.19 -18.73 7.67
C GLY A 188 -0.73 -19.04 7.92
N ASN A 189 -0.05 -19.51 6.88
CA ASN A 189 1.38 -19.86 6.87
C ASN A 189 2.24 -18.66 6.46
N ALA A 190 3.55 -18.74 6.70
CA ALA A 190 4.48 -17.77 6.14
C ALA A 190 4.37 -17.76 4.61
N GLY A 191 4.30 -16.57 4.03
CA GLY A 191 4.11 -16.37 2.59
C GLY A 191 2.66 -16.20 2.14
N ASP A 192 1.67 -16.60 2.96
CA ASP A 192 0.26 -16.44 2.62
C ASP A 192 -0.12 -14.95 2.49
N ILE A 193 -1.06 -14.68 1.56
CA ILE A 193 -1.52 -13.34 1.20
C ILE A 193 -2.86 -13.03 1.84
N LEU A 194 -2.96 -11.90 2.55
CA LEU A 194 -4.19 -11.42 3.19
C LEU A 194 -4.58 -10.03 2.65
N GLY A 195 -5.86 -9.83 2.33
CA GLY A 195 -6.39 -8.53 1.90
C GLY A 195 -6.29 -7.47 3.00
N LEU A 196 -5.77 -6.30 2.63
CA LEU A 196 -5.59 -5.16 3.52
C LEU A 196 -6.49 -3.99 3.12
N GLU A 197 -6.26 -3.37 1.97
CA GLU A 197 -6.99 -2.18 1.52
C GLU A 197 -7.16 -2.15 0.00
N VAL A 198 -8.26 -1.53 -0.45
CA VAL A 198 -8.60 -1.36 -1.87
C VAL A 198 -8.69 0.13 -2.19
N ASN A 199 -7.83 0.59 -3.08
CA ASN A 199 -7.80 1.96 -3.55
C ASN A 199 -8.02 2.03 -5.07
N MET A 200 -9.10 2.68 -5.48
CA MET A 200 -9.47 2.83 -6.91
C MET A 200 -8.84 4.10 -7.51
N ARG A 201 -7.54 4.20 -7.40
CA ARG A 201 -6.69 5.30 -7.86
C ARG A 201 -5.28 4.79 -8.15
N PRO A 202 -4.41 5.58 -8.82
CA PRO A 202 -2.99 5.29 -8.86
C PRO A 202 -2.40 5.20 -7.45
N ALA A 203 -1.39 4.38 -7.25
CA ALA A 203 -0.60 4.39 -6.03
C ALA A 203 0.04 5.76 -5.79
N GLY A 204 0.26 6.11 -4.52
CA GLY A 204 0.74 7.44 -4.14
C GLY A 204 2.23 7.68 -4.40
N GLY A 205 2.65 8.92 -4.17
CA GLY A 205 4.06 9.32 -4.33
C GLY A 205 4.57 9.14 -5.76
N TYR A 206 5.76 8.59 -5.90
CA TYR A 206 6.41 8.29 -7.18
C TYR A 206 6.19 6.85 -7.66
N THR A 207 5.22 6.13 -7.10
CA THR A 207 5.04 4.70 -7.40
C THR A 207 4.71 4.47 -8.87
N VAL A 208 3.87 5.32 -9.50
CA VAL A 208 3.56 5.18 -10.94
C VAL A 208 4.81 5.40 -11.80
N ASP A 209 5.65 6.38 -11.47
CA ASP A 209 6.93 6.62 -12.14
C ASP A 209 7.87 5.41 -11.98
N MET A 210 7.90 4.82 -10.78
CA MET A 210 8.68 3.61 -10.51
C MET A 210 8.19 2.41 -11.33
N LEU A 211 6.86 2.24 -11.49
CA LEU A 211 6.28 1.23 -12.37
C LEU A 211 6.70 1.45 -13.83
N ASN A 212 6.71 2.71 -14.28
CA ASN A 212 7.17 3.08 -15.61
C ASN A 212 8.66 2.75 -15.80
N TYR A 213 9.51 3.08 -14.83
CA TYR A 213 10.94 2.77 -14.88
C TYR A 213 11.22 1.25 -14.84
N ALA A 214 10.51 0.52 -13.97
CA ALA A 214 10.67 -0.93 -13.85
C ALA A 214 10.24 -1.68 -15.12
N GLY A 215 9.15 -1.23 -15.75
CA GLY A 215 8.58 -1.86 -16.94
C GLY A 215 9.06 -1.26 -18.26
N GLY A 216 9.66 -0.07 -18.27
CA GLY A 216 9.98 0.66 -19.51
C GLY A 216 8.72 1.01 -20.31
N LEU A 217 7.68 1.46 -19.64
CA LEU A 217 6.35 1.76 -20.19
C LEU A 217 5.88 3.15 -19.76
N ASP A 218 4.73 3.58 -20.25
CA ASP A 218 3.99 4.76 -19.76
C ASP A 218 2.59 4.33 -19.30
N LEU A 219 2.42 4.18 -18.00
CA LEU A 219 1.16 3.72 -17.40
C LEU A 219 0.04 4.76 -17.54
N TYR A 220 0.37 6.04 -17.62
CA TYR A 220 -0.61 7.10 -17.89
C TYR A 220 -1.14 7.01 -19.31
N GLN A 221 -0.27 6.70 -20.28
CA GLN A 221 -0.68 6.46 -21.67
C GLN A 221 -1.55 5.20 -21.78
N ILE A 222 -1.17 4.10 -21.10
CA ILE A 222 -1.98 2.87 -21.04
C ILE A 222 -3.37 3.17 -20.47
N TRP A 223 -3.46 4.00 -19.43
CA TRP A 223 -4.73 4.42 -18.87
C TRP A 223 -5.55 5.28 -19.86
N ALA A 224 -4.91 6.21 -20.57
CA ALA A 224 -5.56 7.03 -21.58
C ALA A 224 -6.10 6.17 -22.74
N ASP A 225 -5.33 5.20 -23.21
CA ASP A 225 -5.76 4.22 -24.22
C ASP A 225 -6.99 3.42 -23.75
N MET A 226 -6.94 2.93 -22.51
CA MET A 226 -8.05 2.19 -21.92
C MET A 226 -9.32 3.06 -21.86
N VAL A 227 -9.22 4.34 -21.49
CA VAL A 227 -10.36 5.26 -21.44
C VAL A 227 -10.92 5.54 -22.85
N ALA A 228 -10.04 5.72 -23.83
CA ALA A 228 -10.41 6.08 -25.18
C ALA A 228 -10.90 4.88 -26.02
N PHE A 229 -10.27 3.72 -25.85
CA PHE A 229 -10.43 2.58 -26.76
C PHE A 229 -10.87 1.29 -26.05
N GLY A 230 -10.89 1.25 -24.71
CA GLY A 230 -11.19 0.06 -23.92
C GLY A 230 -10.05 -0.96 -23.84
N ALA A 231 -8.89 -0.65 -24.43
CA ALA A 231 -7.72 -1.54 -24.50
C ALA A 231 -6.43 -0.72 -24.57
N ALA A 232 -5.29 -1.34 -24.27
CA ALA A 232 -3.98 -0.72 -24.48
C ALA A 232 -3.59 -0.75 -25.96
N HIS A 233 -3.13 0.38 -26.49
CA HIS A 233 -2.58 0.54 -27.84
C HIS A 233 -1.05 0.76 -27.81
N HIS A 234 -0.48 0.94 -26.64
CA HIS A 234 0.96 1.12 -26.41
C HIS A 234 1.55 -0.13 -25.74
N PRO A 235 2.88 -0.35 -25.85
CA PRO A 235 3.54 -1.49 -25.21
C PRO A 235 3.30 -1.55 -23.70
N LEU A 236 2.95 -2.73 -23.20
CA LEU A 236 2.61 -2.95 -21.79
C LEU A 236 3.84 -3.02 -20.88
N ALA A 237 4.93 -3.62 -21.35
CA ALA A 237 6.21 -3.64 -20.65
C ALA A 237 7.33 -4.03 -21.62
N ARG A 238 8.53 -3.49 -21.39
CA ARG A 238 9.77 -3.82 -22.12
C ARG A 238 10.78 -4.53 -21.24
N TYR A 239 10.68 -4.31 -19.94
CA TYR A 239 11.61 -4.81 -18.92
C TYR A 239 10.83 -5.38 -17.74
N HIS A 240 11.54 -6.21 -16.96
CA HIS A 240 11.10 -6.73 -15.68
C HIS A 240 12.23 -6.50 -14.67
N ARG A 241 12.29 -5.27 -14.11
CA ARG A 241 13.38 -4.82 -13.26
C ARG A 241 12.89 -4.51 -11.86
N TYR A 242 13.78 -4.60 -10.89
CA TYR A 242 13.59 -3.93 -9.62
C TYR A 242 13.68 -2.42 -9.80
N CYS A 243 12.77 -1.66 -9.23
CA CYS A 243 12.90 -0.21 -9.11
C CYS A 243 12.74 0.18 -7.64
N CYS A 244 13.81 0.66 -7.02
CA CYS A 244 13.87 0.97 -5.60
C CYS A 244 13.76 2.48 -5.38
N CYS A 245 12.96 2.85 -4.39
CA CYS A 245 12.84 4.19 -3.86
C CYS A 245 13.40 4.24 -2.44
N ALA A 246 14.23 5.22 -2.13
CA ALA A 246 14.79 5.46 -0.81
C ALA A 246 14.78 6.94 -0.47
N GLY A 247 14.23 7.29 0.70
CA GLY A 247 14.10 8.66 1.19
C GLY A 247 15.11 9.01 2.29
N ARG A 248 15.69 10.19 2.22
CA ARG A 248 16.58 10.77 3.24
C ARG A 248 15.98 12.00 3.85
N HIS A 249 16.14 12.16 5.16
CA HIS A 249 15.83 13.40 5.89
C HIS A 249 17.07 14.28 6.03
N ASP A 250 16.95 15.57 5.83
CA ASP A 250 18.05 16.54 5.89
C ASP A 250 18.67 16.64 7.29
N GLU A 251 17.90 16.40 8.33
CA GLU A 251 18.33 16.38 9.72
C GLU A 251 19.25 15.20 10.07
N LEU A 252 19.33 14.18 9.22
CA LEU A 252 20.07 12.96 9.44
C LEU A 252 21.39 12.94 8.65
N ARG A 253 22.43 12.36 9.25
CA ARG A 253 23.75 12.21 8.59
C ARG A 253 23.89 10.81 8.00
N TYR A 254 24.24 10.75 6.72
CA TYR A 254 24.41 9.50 5.97
C TYR A 254 25.88 9.22 5.66
N ARG A 255 26.26 7.93 5.60
CA ARG A 255 27.65 7.50 5.35
C ARG A 255 28.14 7.93 3.97
N ILE A 256 27.27 7.85 2.96
CA ILE A 256 27.59 8.28 1.60
C ILE A 256 26.89 9.63 1.39
N PRO A 257 27.64 10.70 1.16
CA PRO A 257 27.09 12.01 0.83
C PRO A 257 26.21 11.98 -0.43
N HIS A 258 25.34 12.97 -0.59
CA HIS A 258 24.41 13.09 -1.73
C HIS A 258 25.13 12.95 -3.07
N GLU A 259 26.15 13.78 -3.32
CA GLU A 259 26.87 13.80 -4.59
C GLU A 259 27.61 12.49 -4.89
N GLU A 260 28.15 11.85 -3.87
CA GLU A 260 28.80 10.55 -4.03
C GLU A 260 27.79 9.45 -4.37
N LEU A 261 26.59 9.47 -3.77
CA LEU A 261 25.53 8.52 -4.09
C LEU A 261 25.07 8.69 -5.53
N LEU A 262 24.84 9.93 -5.99
CA LEU A 262 24.48 10.22 -7.37
C LEU A 262 25.53 9.72 -8.35
N LYS A 263 26.82 9.98 -8.07
CA LYS A 263 27.94 9.51 -8.88
C LYS A 263 28.04 8.01 -8.92
N LYS A 264 27.92 7.33 -7.76
CA LYS A 264 28.04 5.88 -7.64
C LYS A 264 26.96 5.13 -8.43
N TYR A 265 25.74 5.64 -8.41
CA TYR A 265 24.57 4.98 -9.01
C TYR A 265 24.10 5.64 -10.31
N ARG A 266 24.91 6.50 -10.94
CA ARG A 266 24.56 7.28 -12.14
C ARG A 266 23.97 6.46 -13.28
N SER A 267 24.45 5.23 -13.49
CA SER A 267 24.01 4.36 -14.60
C SER A 267 22.64 3.71 -14.39
N CYS A 268 22.16 3.64 -13.16
CA CYS A 268 20.89 3.01 -12.80
C CYS A 268 19.92 3.97 -12.12
N LEU A 269 20.35 5.21 -11.82
CA LEU A 269 19.52 6.24 -11.21
C LEU A 269 18.51 6.78 -12.22
N ASN A 270 17.22 6.69 -11.90
CA ASN A 270 16.15 7.21 -12.73
C ASN A 270 15.77 8.66 -12.34
N ALA A 271 15.72 8.94 -11.03
CA ALA A 271 15.38 10.25 -10.51
C ALA A 271 15.94 10.48 -9.11
N ALA A 272 16.19 11.74 -8.77
CA ALA A 272 16.62 12.16 -7.42
C ALA A 272 15.96 13.49 -7.03
N PRO A 273 14.62 13.58 -6.92
CA PRO A 273 13.93 14.81 -6.63
C PRO A 273 14.04 15.21 -5.16
N ARG A 274 14.03 16.52 -4.92
CA ARG A 274 13.69 17.10 -3.62
C ARG A 274 12.19 17.09 -3.47
N LEU A 275 11.69 16.70 -2.31
CA LEU A 275 10.26 16.61 -2.06
C LEU A 275 9.72 17.90 -1.41
N PRO A 276 8.48 18.32 -1.76
CA PRO A 276 7.81 19.38 -1.04
C PRO A 276 7.48 18.93 0.39
N GLU A 277 7.38 19.86 1.33
CA GLU A 277 7.17 19.62 2.77
C GLU A 277 6.01 18.64 3.06
N VAL A 278 4.92 18.75 2.29
CA VAL A 278 3.74 17.87 2.45
C VAL A 278 4.06 16.39 2.25
N LEU A 279 5.07 16.06 1.45
CA LEU A 279 5.53 14.67 1.20
C LEU A 279 6.79 14.34 2.01
N ALA A 280 7.61 15.34 2.32
CA ALA A 280 8.91 15.15 2.98
C ALA A 280 8.78 14.48 4.36
N ARG A 281 7.71 14.79 5.09
CA ARG A 281 7.45 14.23 6.41
C ARG A 281 7.41 12.69 6.43
N GLU A 282 6.82 12.08 5.41
CA GLU A 282 6.64 10.62 5.32
C GLU A 282 7.69 9.97 4.43
N MET A 283 8.12 10.69 3.37
CA MET A 283 8.98 10.12 2.32
C MET A 283 10.45 10.57 2.40
N GLY A 284 10.78 11.53 3.28
CA GLY A 284 12.09 12.17 3.34
C GLY A 284 12.17 13.39 2.44
N ASP A 285 13.13 14.31 2.75
CA ASP A 285 13.33 15.56 2.00
C ASP A 285 13.97 15.33 0.63
N GLN A 286 14.83 14.32 0.54
CA GLN A 286 15.54 13.91 -0.67
C GLN A 286 15.20 12.47 -1.02
N LEU A 287 14.61 12.27 -2.19
CA LEU A 287 14.28 10.96 -2.70
C LEU A 287 15.34 10.47 -3.72
N TYR A 288 15.55 9.17 -3.80
CA TYR A 288 16.36 8.51 -4.82
C TYR A 288 15.59 7.34 -5.40
N ILE A 289 15.47 7.28 -6.73
CA ILE A 289 14.78 6.23 -7.46
C ILE A 289 15.76 5.62 -8.46
N ALA A 290 16.01 4.32 -8.36
CA ALA A 290 16.97 3.62 -9.19
C ALA A 290 16.47 2.23 -9.59
N SER A 291 16.82 1.78 -10.81
CA SER A 291 16.39 0.49 -11.37
C SER A 291 17.55 -0.48 -11.47
N PHE A 292 17.29 -1.78 -11.23
CA PHE A 292 18.29 -2.84 -11.14
C PHE A 292 17.79 -4.12 -11.81
N GLU A 293 18.71 -4.89 -12.39
CA GLU A 293 18.38 -6.19 -13.00
C GLU A 293 18.22 -7.30 -11.93
N ASP A 294 18.89 -7.16 -10.78
CA ASP A 294 18.86 -8.17 -9.73
C ASP A 294 18.65 -7.56 -8.33
N GLU A 295 18.15 -8.40 -7.41
CA GLU A 295 17.83 -8.00 -6.06
C GLU A 295 19.07 -7.61 -5.25
N ALA A 296 20.22 -8.26 -5.45
CA ALA A 296 21.44 -7.99 -4.69
C ALA A 296 21.95 -6.57 -4.95
N ALA A 297 21.92 -6.11 -6.20
CA ALA A 297 22.27 -4.75 -6.59
C ALA A 297 21.26 -3.74 -6.01
N MET A 298 19.98 -4.02 -6.07
CA MET A 298 18.93 -3.20 -5.45
C MET A 298 19.13 -3.07 -3.94
N GLN A 299 19.41 -4.17 -3.25
CA GLN A 299 19.67 -4.15 -1.80
C GLN A 299 20.97 -3.42 -1.45
N ALA A 300 22.00 -3.49 -2.32
CA ALA A 300 23.22 -2.70 -2.16
C ALA A 300 22.93 -1.19 -2.23
N PHE A 301 22.17 -0.77 -3.24
CA PHE A 301 21.72 0.62 -3.36
C PHE A 301 20.94 1.07 -2.12
N ARG A 302 19.96 0.29 -1.66
CA ARG A 302 19.19 0.60 -0.44
C ARG A 302 20.09 0.80 0.76
N ARG A 303 21.04 -0.14 0.98
CA ARG A 303 21.99 -0.01 2.11
C ARG A 303 22.82 1.27 2.02
N ASP A 304 23.35 1.59 0.86
CA ASP A 304 24.16 2.78 0.62
C ASP A 304 23.36 4.07 0.77
N ALA A 305 22.13 4.07 0.23
CA ALA A 305 21.25 5.22 0.34
C ALA A 305 20.84 5.52 1.78
N LEU A 306 20.64 4.51 2.63
CA LEU A 306 20.03 4.66 3.94
C LEU A 306 21.01 4.46 5.13
N ALA A 307 22.27 4.08 4.87
CA ALA A 307 23.25 3.90 5.94
C ALA A 307 23.57 5.22 6.64
N ARG A 308 23.19 5.33 7.93
CA ARG A 308 23.47 6.49 8.76
C ARG A 308 24.89 6.44 9.35
N LEU A 309 25.48 7.59 9.59
CA LEU A 309 26.63 7.68 10.49
C LEU A 309 26.15 7.33 11.91
N ARG A 310 26.93 6.56 12.64
CA ARG A 310 26.68 6.38 14.08
C ARG A 310 27.11 7.67 14.77
N GLU A 311 26.28 8.19 15.64
CA GLU A 311 26.62 9.25 16.56
C GLU A 311 27.75 8.83 17.49
#